data_57c8b069c299d5583bedf7db4bd5dfd1
#
_entry.id   57c8b069c299d5583bedf7db4bd5dfd1
#
_cell.length_a   1.000
_cell.length_b   1.000
_cell.length_c   1.000
_cell.angle_alpha   90.00
_cell.angle_beta   90.00
_cell.angle_gamma   90.00
#
_symmetry.space_group_name_H-M   'P 1'
#
loop_
_entity.id
_entity.type
_entity.pdbx_description
1 polymer ?
#
loop_
_entity_poly.entity_id
_entity_poly.type
_entity_poly.pdbx_seq_one_letter_code
_entity_poly.pdbx_strand_id
1 'polypeptide(L)'
;EIMPSLVGSEMCIRDRRYHKAVSQIFAERGEEAFREIERNMLHEVAEFEDVLISTGGGAPCFFDNMEFMNASGTTVYLKVSVEELAKRLELCKHTRPVLKGRSGEELRAFIAESLEKRNPFYTKASITFDAEKMLTESDVHDISNALMKIL
;
A
#
# COMPACT_ATOMS: atom_id res chain seq x y z
N GLU A 1 23.99 7.67 13.33
CA GLU A 1 22.86 6.74 13.03
C GLU A 1 21.73 7.60 12.50
N ILE A 2 21.57 7.66 11.18
CA ILE A 2 20.52 8.43 10.52
C ILE A 2 19.26 7.56 10.58
N MET A 3 18.33 7.86 11.48
CA MET A 3 17.01 7.24 11.43
C MET A 3 16.26 7.80 10.23
N PRO A 4 15.75 6.95 9.31
CA PRO A 4 14.93 7.42 8.21
C PRO A 4 13.70 8.16 8.77
N SER A 5 13.47 9.35 8.27
CA SER A 5 12.29 10.15 8.63
C SER A 5 11.06 9.46 8.06
N LEU A 6 10.09 9.12 8.91
CA LEU A 6 8.81 8.58 8.48
C LEU A 6 7.98 9.73 7.90
N VAL A 7 8.04 9.91 6.60
CA VAL A 7 7.02 10.71 5.89
C VAL A 7 5.76 9.87 5.89
N GLY A 8 4.69 10.34 6.51
CA GLY A 8 3.44 9.58 6.68
C GLY A 8 2.98 8.86 5.41
N SER A 9 1.98 7.97 5.53
CA SER A 9 1.50 7.27 4.34
C SER A 9 1.12 8.30 3.26
N GLU A 10 1.35 7.98 2.00
CA GLU A 10 0.93 8.80 0.84
C GLU A 10 -0.52 9.28 0.99
N MET A 11 -1.39 8.44 1.57
CA MET A 11 -2.76 8.81 1.93
C MET A 11 -2.84 10.02 2.86
N CYS A 12 -2.02 10.08 3.90
CA CYS A 12 -2.04 11.20 4.85
C CYS A 12 -1.53 12.49 4.22
N ILE A 13 -0.54 12.42 3.33
CA ILE A 13 0.00 13.58 2.62
C ILE A 13 -1.05 14.14 1.67
N ARG A 14 -1.70 13.27 0.90
CA ARG A 14 -2.79 13.62 -0.02
C ARG A 14 -3.95 14.26 0.72
N ASP A 15 -4.43 13.64 1.81
CA ASP A 15 -5.59 14.13 2.56
C ASP A 15 -5.32 15.52 3.16
N ARG A 16 -4.09 15.78 3.61
CA ARG A 16 -3.66 17.11 4.07
C ARG A 16 -3.63 18.14 2.96
N ARG A 17 -3.14 17.77 1.77
CA ARG A 17 -2.99 18.72 0.66
C ARG A 17 -4.33 19.09 0.04
N TYR A 18 -5.21 18.13 -0.14
CA TYR A 18 -6.50 18.35 -0.77
C TYR A 18 -7.63 18.63 0.21
N HIS A 19 -7.38 18.48 1.52
CA HIS A 19 -8.38 18.63 2.58
C HIS A 19 -9.68 17.84 2.33
N LYS A 20 -9.55 16.69 1.65
CA LYS A 20 -10.65 15.81 1.24
C LYS A 20 -10.29 14.36 1.45
N ALA A 21 -11.26 13.59 1.94
CA ALA A 21 -11.13 12.15 2.00
C ALA A 21 -11.14 11.54 0.59
N VAL A 22 -10.52 10.36 0.44
CA VAL A 22 -10.47 9.60 -0.83
C VAL A 22 -11.86 9.44 -1.44
N SER A 23 -12.85 9.06 -0.61
CA SER A 23 -14.23 8.88 -1.05
C SER A 23 -14.86 10.12 -1.66
N GLN A 24 -14.49 11.30 -1.17
CA GLN A 24 -14.94 12.57 -1.71
C GLN A 24 -14.30 12.88 -3.06
N ILE A 25 -13.00 12.62 -3.18
CA ILE A 25 -12.27 12.82 -4.47
C ILE A 25 -12.85 11.89 -5.54
N PHE A 26 -13.10 10.62 -5.20
CA PHE A 26 -13.74 9.67 -6.10
C PHE A 26 -15.14 10.10 -6.52
N ALA A 27 -15.96 10.57 -5.58
CA ALA A 27 -17.33 11.01 -5.87
C ALA A 27 -17.37 12.27 -6.74
N GLU A 28 -16.44 13.20 -6.56
CA GLU A 28 -16.42 14.49 -7.27
C GLU A 28 -15.71 14.41 -8.62
N ARG A 29 -14.62 13.64 -8.74
CA ARG A 29 -13.70 13.68 -9.89
C ARG A 29 -13.54 12.36 -10.62
N GLY A 30 -14.06 11.26 -10.05
CA GLY A 30 -13.90 9.92 -10.62
C GLY A 30 -12.56 9.27 -10.33
N GLU A 31 -12.43 8.01 -10.77
CA GLU A 31 -11.24 7.20 -10.51
C GLU A 31 -10.00 7.71 -11.27
N GLU A 32 -10.15 8.08 -12.53
CA GLU A 32 -9.04 8.52 -13.37
C GLU A 32 -8.33 9.74 -12.77
N ALA A 33 -9.08 10.78 -12.41
CA ALA A 33 -8.53 11.96 -11.77
C ALA A 33 -7.90 11.65 -10.39
N PHE A 34 -8.46 10.69 -9.66
CA PHE A 34 -7.85 10.21 -8.41
C PHE A 34 -6.48 9.55 -8.67
N ARG A 35 -6.36 8.72 -9.72
CA ARG A 35 -5.09 8.07 -10.08
C ARG A 35 -4.02 9.06 -10.54
N GLU A 36 -4.41 10.12 -11.23
CA GLU A 36 -3.51 11.23 -11.57
C GLU A 36 -3.00 11.96 -10.32
N ILE A 37 -3.88 12.20 -9.35
CA ILE A 37 -3.50 12.79 -8.07
C ILE A 37 -2.52 11.87 -7.31
N GLU A 38 -2.80 10.57 -7.25
CA GLU A 38 -1.90 9.57 -6.65
C GLU A 38 -0.51 9.61 -7.30
N ARG A 39 -0.46 9.61 -8.63
CA ARG A 39 0.79 9.69 -9.40
C ARG A 39 1.58 10.96 -9.09
N ASN A 40 0.94 12.11 -9.14
CA ASN A 40 1.60 13.39 -8.87
C ASN A 40 2.15 13.46 -7.44
N MET A 41 1.40 12.94 -6.46
CA MET A 41 1.87 12.84 -5.09
C MET A 41 3.06 11.90 -4.94
N LEU A 42 3.02 10.77 -5.63
CA LEU A 42 4.13 9.81 -5.64
C LEU A 42 5.43 10.44 -6.16
N HIS A 43 5.33 11.20 -7.27
CA HIS A 43 6.47 11.90 -7.84
C HIS A 43 7.04 12.96 -6.89
N GLU A 44 6.17 13.69 -6.20
CA GLU A 44 6.59 14.72 -5.23
C GLU A 44 7.29 14.12 -4.00
N VAL A 45 6.74 13.04 -3.42
CA VAL A 45 7.34 12.42 -2.24
C VAL A 45 8.62 11.65 -2.56
N ALA A 46 8.80 11.22 -3.78
CA ALA A 46 10.02 10.54 -4.24
C ALA A 46 11.24 11.47 -4.35
N GLU A 47 11.03 12.80 -4.31
CA GLU A 47 12.12 13.78 -4.26
C GLU A 47 12.74 13.92 -2.86
N PHE A 48 12.12 13.36 -1.83
CA PHE A 48 12.66 13.39 -0.48
C PHE A 48 13.76 12.33 -0.30
N GLU A 49 14.84 12.70 0.36
CA GLU A 49 15.92 11.80 0.73
C GLU A 49 15.71 11.19 2.12
N ASP A 50 16.25 10.00 2.36
CA ASP A 50 16.21 9.29 3.66
C ASP A 50 14.80 9.12 4.24
N VAL A 51 13.84 8.79 3.40
CA VAL A 51 12.43 8.61 3.79
C VAL A 51 11.92 7.20 3.52
N LEU A 52 10.99 6.76 4.36
CA LEU A 52 10.18 5.56 4.12
C LEU A 52 8.79 5.99 3.64
N ILE A 53 8.42 5.56 2.44
CA ILE A 53 7.13 5.88 1.82
C ILE A 53 6.24 4.64 1.83
N SER A 54 5.09 4.73 2.49
CA SER A 54 4.05 3.70 2.44
C SER A 54 3.00 4.09 1.40
N THR A 55 2.99 3.39 0.28
CA THR A 55 2.03 3.61 -0.81
C THR A 55 0.73 2.83 -0.59
N GLY A 56 -0.35 3.30 -1.17
CA GLY A 56 -1.58 2.51 -1.25
C GLY A 56 -1.39 1.32 -2.20
N GLY A 57 -2.08 0.20 -1.94
CA GLY A 57 -1.96 -1.02 -2.76
C GLY A 57 -2.43 -0.85 -4.22
N GLY A 58 -3.12 0.23 -4.55
CA GLY A 58 -3.48 0.56 -5.93
C GLY A 58 -2.39 1.32 -6.68
N ALA A 59 -1.63 2.16 -6.01
CA ALA A 59 -0.66 3.05 -6.64
C ALA A 59 0.33 2.34 -7.59
N PRO A 60 0.92 1.19 -7.25
CA PRO A 60 1.82 0.47 -8.15
C PRO A 60 1.18 -0.06 -9.43
N CYS A 61 -0.16 -0.17 -9.48
CA CYS A 61 -0.89 -0.83 -10.56
C CYS A 61 -1.32 0.13 -11.68
N PHE A 62 -1.05 1.41 -11.56
CA PHE A 62 -1.47 2.42 -12.53
C PHE A 62 -0.29 3.15 -13.13
N PHE A 63 -0.44 3.53 -14.41
CA PHE A 63 0.58 4.23 -15.18
C PHE A 63 1.93 3.49 -15.17
N ASP A 64 3.00 4.23 -15.06
CA ASP A 64 4.38 3.78 -14.89
C ASP A 64 4.88 3.88 -13.43
N ASN A 65 3.94 3.93 -12.47
CA ASN A 65 4.26 4.18 -11.06
C ASN A 65 5.25 3.14 -10.49
N MET A 66 5.10 1.86 -10.86
CA MET A 66 5.99 0.82 -10.34
C MET A 66 7.42 0.96 -10.89
N GLU A 67 7.55 1.25 -12.17
CA GLU A 67 8.82 1.52 -12.82
C GLU A 67 9.48 2.79 -12.24
N PHE A 68 8.69 3.83 -12.03
CA PHE A 68 9.14 5.07 -11.41
C PHE A 68 9.64 4.85 -9.97
N MET A 69 8.89 4.12 -9.15
CA MET A 69 9.31 3.79 -7.77
C MET A 69 10.62 3.00 -7.74
N ASN A 70 10.78 2.01 -8.64
CA ASN A 70 12.01 1.23 -8.76
C ASN A 70 13.20 2.07 -9.21
N ALA A 71 12.99 3.11 -10.01
CA ALA A 71 14.04 4.03 -10.43
C ALA A 71 14.42 5.04 -9.35
N SER A 72 13.47 5.39 -8.47
CA SER A 72 13.64 6.42 -7.42
C SER A 72 14.16 5.86 -6.10
N GLY A 73 14.03 4.55 -5.85
CA GLY A 73 14.46 3.95 -4.59
C GLY A 73 14.24 2.44 -4.49
N THR A 74 14.47 1.89 -3.32
CA THR A 74 14.24 0.47 -3.05
C THR A 74 12.77 0.22 -2.77
N THR A 75 12.14 -0.61 -3.59
CA THR A 75 10.74 -0.99 -3.41
C THR A 75 10.61 -2.32 -2.69
N VAL A 76 9.66 -2.40 -1.77
CA VAL A 76 9.41 -3.61 -0.98
C VAL A 76 7.95 -4.03 -1.11
N TYR A 77 7.74 -5.25 -1.58
CA TYR A 77 6.45 -5.90 -1.55
C TYR A 77 6.30 -6.73 -0.28
N LEU A 78 5.39 -6.31 0.60
CA LEU A 78 5.01 -7.06 1.79
C LEU A 78 4.00 -8.14 1.39
N LYS A 79 4.48 -9.37 1.18
CA LYS A 79 3.66 -10.48 0.71
C LYS A 79 2.96 -11.16 1.89
N VAL A 80 1.65 -11.36 1.74
CA VAL A 80 0.80 -12.05 2.72
C VAL A 80 -0.14 -12.98 1.95
N SER A 81 -0.47 -14.15 2.51
CA SER A 81 -1.41 -15.10 1.90
C SER A 81 -2.85 -14.57 1.85
N VAL A 82 -3.67 -15.12 0.95
CA VAL A 82 -5.09 -14.78 0.84
C VAL A 82 -5.83 -15.08 2.14
N GLU A 83 -5.50 -16.21 2.77
CA GLU A 83 -6.10 -16.66 4.02
C GLU A 83 -5.84 -15.68 5.16
N GLU A 84 -4.60 -15.25 5.31
CA GLU A 84 -4.21 -14.31 6.35
C GLU A 84 -4.78 -12.91 6.08
N LEU A 85 -4.75 -12.45 4.83
CA LEU A 85 -5.41 -11.21 4.44
C LEU A 85 -6.90 -11.21 4.73
N ALA A 86 -7.59 -12.33 4.45
CA ALA A 86 -9.01 -12.46 4.74
C ALA A 86 -9.29 -12.33 6.24
N LYS A 87 -8.50 -13.00 7.09
CA LYS A 87 -8.62 -12.87 8.56
C LYS A 87 -8.45 -11.42 9.02
N ARG A 88 -7.37 -10.75 8.58
CA ARG A 88 -7.09 -9.36 8.97
C ARG A 88 -8.19 -8.40 8.50
N LEU A 89 -8.67 -8.59 7.28
CA LEU A 89 -9.72 -7.76 6.71
C LEU A 89 -11.08 -8.01 7.35
N GLU A 90 -11.36 -9.22 7.82
CA GLU A 90 -12.58 -9.50 8.60
C GLU A 90 -12.64 -8.70 9.91
N LEU A 91 -11.50 -8.49 10.56
CA LEU A 91 -11.39 -7.65 11.76
C LEU A 91 -11.59 -6.16 11.47
N CYS A 92 -11.29 -5.71 10.24
CA CYS A 92 -11.29 -4.30 9.84
C CYS A 92 -12.47 -3.90 8.93
N LYS A 93 -13.53 -4.71 8.84
CA LYS A 93 -14.69 -4.48 7.94
C LYS A 93 -15.34 -3.11 8.07
N HIS A 94 -15.38 -2.57 9.28
CA HIS A 94 -16.06 -1.30 9.56
C HIS A 94 -15.35 -0.08 8.97
N THR A 95 -14.05 -0.19 8.66
CA THR A 95 -13.23 0.93 8.21
C THR A 95 -13.03 0.98 6.68
N ARG A 96 -13.44 -0.06 5.94
CA ARG A 96 -13.20 -0.16 4.49
C ARG A 96 -14.50 -0.34 3.69
N PRO A 97 -14.97 0.73 2.98
CA PRO A 97 -16.23 0.69 2.21
C PRO A 97 -16.29 -0.43 1.16
N VAL A 98 -15.15 -0.77 0.52
CA VAL A 98 -15.06 -1.78 -0.53
C VAL A 98 -15.35 -3.20 -0.02
N LEU A 99 -15.24 -3.42 1.29
CA LEU A 99 -15.47 -4.72 1.94
C LEU A 99 -16.89 -4.87 2.50
N LYS A 100 -17.73 -3.82 2.42
CA LYS A 100 -19.11 -3.86 2.95
C LYS A 100 -19.89 -5.01 2.31
N GLY A 101 -20.44 -5.86 3.17
CA GLY A 101 -21.32 -6.97 2.78
C GLY A 101 -20.61 -8.26 2.37
N ARG A 102 -19.28 -8.29 2.25
CA ARG A 102 -18.52 -9.49 1.93
C ARG A 102 -18.01 -10.18 3.20
N SER A 103 -18.12 -11.51 3.25
CA SER A 103 -17.64 -12.32 4.37
C SER A 103 -17.26 -13.73 3.91
N GLY A 104 -16.43 -14.42 4.68
CA GLY A 104 -16.05 -15.79 4.43
C GLY A 104 -15.50 -16.04 3.02
N GLU A 105 -16.11 -16.94 2.27
CA GLU A 105 -15.67 -17.34 0.92
C GLU A 105 -15.74 -16.20 -0.10
N GLU A 106 -16.75 -15.35 -0.04
CA GLU A 106 -16.86 -14.19 -0.95
C GLU A 106 -15.71 -13.21 -0.75
N LEU A 107 -15.30 -12.99 0.49
CA LEU A 107 -14.16 -12.13 0.81
C LEU A 107 -12.86 -12.72 0.31
N ARG A 108 -12.66 -14.04 0.50
CA ARG A 108 -11.47 -14.75 0.00
C ARG A 108 -11.38 -14.70 -1.52
N ALA A 109 -12.48 -14.99 -2.21
CA ALA A 109 -12.54 -14.92 -3.67
C ALA A 109 -12.22 -13.51 -4.18
N PHE A 110 -12.78 -12.49 -3.55
CA PHE A 110 -12.48 -11.08 -3.90
C PHE A 110 -11.01 -10.71 -3.67
N ILE A 111 -10.40 -11.18 -2.58
CA ILE A 111 -8.98 -10.94 -2.29
C ILE A 111 -8.11 -11.66 -3.31
N ALA A 112 -8.41 -12.92 -3.61
CA ALA A 112 -7.68 -13.73 -4.58
C ALA A 112 -7.70 -13.08 -5.97
N GLU A 113 -8.88 -12.70 -6.47
CA GLU A 113 -9.05 -12.01 -7.74
C GLU A 113 -8.29 -10.66 -7.76
N SER A 114 -8.37 -9.90 -6.67
CA SER A 114 -7.67 -8.62 -6.55
C SER A 114 -6.16 -8.79 -6.57
N LEU A 115 -5.63 -9.81 -5.90
CA LEU A 115 -4.21 -10.14 -5.91
C LEU A 115 -3.75 -10.64 -7.26
N GLU A 116 -4.53 -11.48 -7.93
CA GLU A 116 -4.22 -11.96 -9.29
C GLU A 116 -4.01 -10.80 -10.26
N LYS A 117 -4.88 -9.79 -10.22
CA LYS A 117 -4.78 -8.59 -11.03
C LYS A 117 -3.58 -7.71 -10.68
N ARG A 118 -3.18 -7.66 -9.42
CA ARG A 118 -2.13 -6.75 -8.90
C ARG A 118 -0.75 -7.39 -8.83
N ASN A 119 -0.66 -8.71 -8.69
CA ASN A 119 0.60 -9.43 -8.59
C ASN A 119 1.60 -9.14 -9.72
N PRO A 120 1.19 -8.99 -11.00
CA PRO A 120 2.11 -8.62 -12.07
C PRO A 120 2.88 -7.31 -11.82
N PHE A 121 2.30 -6.40 -11.02
CA PHE A 121 2.93 -5.16 -10.60
C PHE A 121 3.74 -5.36 -9.33
N TYR A 122 3.18 -6.00 -8.31
CA TYR A 122 3.82 -6.20 -7.01
C TYR A 122 5.10 -7.03 -7.11
N THR A 123 5.13 -8.04 -7.98
CA THR A 123 6.32 -8.89 -8.21
C THR A 123 7.48 -8.18 -8.92
N LYS A 124 7.25 -6.97 -9.45
CA LYS A 124 8.31 -6.11 -9.97
C LYS A 124 9.07 -5.35 -8.88
N ALA A 125 8.63 -5.42 -7.62
CA ALA A 125 9.35 -4.80 -6.51
C ALA A 125 10.76 -5.36 -6.37
N SER A 126 11.71 -4.52 -6.00
CA SER A 126 13.12 -4.90 -5.81
C SER A 126 13.30 -5.98 -4.76
N ILE A 127 12.45 -5.95 -3.73
CA ILE A 127 12.45 -6.91 -2.63
C ILE A 127 11.03 -7.43 -2.43
N THR A 128 10.88 -8.76 -2.31
CA THR A 128 9.65 -9.38 -1.81
C THR A 128 9.92 -9.87 -0.39
N PHE A 129 9.18 -9.34 0.57
CA PHE A 129 9.34 -9.66 1.98
C PHE A 129 8.11 -10.42 2.49
N ASP A 130 8.33 -11.55 3.18
CA ASP A 130 7.26 -12.34 3.80
C ASP A 130 6.77 -11.63 5.08
N ALA A 131 5.52 -11.17 5.04
CA ALA A 131 4.85 -10.47 6.13
C ALA A 131 3.71 -11.29 6.75
N GLU A 132 3.71 -12.62 6.57
CA GLU A 132 2.67 -13.52 7.05
C GLU A 132 2.49 -13.47 8.56
N LYS A 133 3.58 -13.37 9.31
CA LYS A 133 3.59 -13.42 10.79
C LYS A 133 3.40 -12.05 11.46
N MET A 134 3.01 -11.02 10.76
CA MET A 134 2.84 -9.67 11.30
C MET A 134 1.47 -9.54 11.99
N LEU A 135 1.33 -10.09 13.20
CA LEU A 135 0.05 -10.17 13.94
C LEU A 135 0.02 -9.30 15.21
N THR A 136 1.15 -9.14 15.86
CA THR A 136 1.29 -8.38 17.12
C THR A 136 2.26 -7.22 16.96
N GLU A 137 2.26 -6.27 17.91
CA GLU A 137 3.25 -5.18 17.93
C GLU A 137 4.69 -5.71 17.99
N SER A 138 4.91 -6.82 18.71
CA SER A 138 6.22 -7.48 18.77
C SER A 138 6.63 -8.02 17.40
N ASP A 139 5.70 -8.69 16.69
CA ASP A 139 5.97 -9.20 15.34
C ASP A 139 6.29 -8.06 14.37
N VAL A 140 5.57 -6.92 14.46
CA VAL A 140 5.83 -5.73 13.65
C VAL A 140 7.24 -5.19 13.92
N HIS A 141 7.66 -5.17 15.18
CA HIS A 141 9.01 -4.72 15.56
C HIS A 141 10.10 -5.66 15.00
N ASP A 142 9.91 -6.96 15.15
CA ASP A 142 10.87 -7.97 14.65
C ASP A 142 10.96 -7.95 13.12
N ILE A 143 9.83 -7.83 12.42
CA ILE A 143 9.77 -7.70 10.97
C ILE A 143 10.39 -6.39 10.50
N SER A 144 10.13 -5.28 11.19
CA SER A 144 10.76 -4.00 10.89
C SER A 144 12.28 -4.08 11.01
N ASN A 145 12.79 -4.69 12.09
CA ASN A 145 14.22 -4.90 12.27
C ASN A 145 14.82 -5.83 11.22
N ALA A 146 14.09 -6.86 10.78
CA ALA A 146 14.53 -7.75 9.74
C ALA A 146 14.58 -7.04 8.38
N LEU A 147 13.57 -6.22 8.08
CA LEU A 147 13.52 -5.42 6.85
C LEU A 147 14.65 -4.39 6.80
N MET A 148 14.93 -3.69 7.91
CA MET A 148 16.02 -2.72 8.01
C MET A 148 17.41 -3.31 7.81
N LYS A 149 17.58 -4.63 7.97
CA LYS A 149 18.86 -5.32 7.69
C LYS A 149 19.04 -5.66 6.21
N ILE A 150 17.97 -5.62 5.45
CA ILE A 150 17.96 -5.96 4.01
C ILE A 150 18.05 -4.68 3.17
N LEU A 151 17.54 -3.57 3.68
CA LEU A 151 17.63 -2.23 3.09
C LEU A 151 19.03 -1.61 3.31
#